data_a91f3b90a4642433e8213d40812b3efa
#
_entry.id   a91f3b90a4642433e8213d40812b3efa
#
_cell.length_a   1.000
_cell.length_b   1.000
_cell.length_c   1.000
_cell.angle_alpha   90.00
_cell.angle_beta   90.00
_cell.angle_gamma   90.00
#
_symmetry.space_group_name_H-M   'P 1'
#
loop_
_entity.id
_entity.type
_entity.pdbx_description
1 polymer ?
#
loop_
_entity_poly.entity_id
_entity_poly.type
_entity_poly.pdbx_seq_one_letter_code
_entity_poly.pdbx_strand_id
1 'polypeptide(L)'
;GRVAFKEIKINSAWRECKQDLEHKEDLIILTLLSDLILRNNAGHFTTDLDEIIGCTHVRAWQAVKVAGGFNRKWGLPLVQTPALQAGSVFVYPAGGIDGVTLRKYLAEGIGERRVEGFGRIAVNLHRWDTLRKIRFEEASLPRSIKLLSEESDRLARRAAARRLKNMLDQKLLEAVVRLSIKIAPENA
;
A
#
# COMPACT_ATOMS: atom_id res chain seq x y z
N GLY A 1 -24.76 -3.05 11.55
CA GLY A 1 -25.07 -4.31 10.89
C GLY A 1 -24.34 -5.46 11.55
N ARG A 2 -25.03 -6.58 11.80
CA ARG A 2 -24.39 -7.82 12.28
C ARG A 2 -23.86 -8.58 11.07
N VAL A 3 -22.57 -8.89 11.07
CA VAL A 3 -21.96 -9.79 10.09
C VAL A 3 -21.98 -11.20 10.71
N ALA A 4 -22.67 -12.13 10.07
CA ALA A 4 -22.68 -13.53 10.49
C ALA A 4 -21.83 -14.35 9.50
N PHE A 5 -20.81 -15.04 10.00
CA PHE A 5 -20.02 -15.98 9.21
C PHE A 5 -20.77 -17.33 9.21
N LYS A 6 -21.16 -17.81 8.04
CA LYS A 6 -21.82 -19.12 7.91
C LYS A 6 -20.83 -20.29 7.94
N GLU A 7 -19.62 -20.06 7.43
CA GLU A 7 -18.57 -21.07 7.37
C GLU A 7 -17.22 -20.36 7.33
N ILE A 8 -16.28 -20.82 8.15
CA ILE A 8 -14.89 -20.36 8.12
C ILE A 8 -14.03 -21.55 7.68
N LYS A 9 -13.52 -21.50 6.45
CA LYS A 9 -12.54 -22.46 5.95
C LYS A 9 -11.14 -21.94 6.23
N ILE A 10 -10.40 -22.65 7.09
CA ILE A 10 -8.98 -22.36 7.29
C ILE A 10 -8.21 -23.00 6.14
N ASN A 11 -7.71 -22.18 5.22
CA ASN A 11 -6.84 -22.65 4.15
C ASN A 11 -5.39 -22.64 4.64
N SER A 12 -4.87 -23.82 5.02
CA SER A 12 -3.47 -23.96 5.44
C SER A 12 -2.48 -23.70 4.30
N ALA A 13 -2.89 -23.87 3.05
CA ALA A 13 -2.07 -23.59 1.88
C ALA A 13 -1.70 -22.09 1.75
N TRP A 14 -2.41 -21.20 2.43
CA TRP A 14 -2.05 -19.79 2.47
C TRP A 14 -0.69 -19.53 3.19
N ARG A 15 -0.32 -20.39 4.14
CA ARG A 15 1.00 -20.35 4.80
C ARG A 15 2.13 -20.90 3.93
N GLU A 16 1.79 -21.66 2.92
CA GLU A 16 2.70 -22.24 1.93
C GLU A 16 2.70 -21.42 0.63
N CYS A 17 2.63 -20.11 0.70
CA CYS A 17 2.97 -19.31 -0.45
C CYS A 17 4.44 -19.64 -0.77
N LYS A 18 4.62 -20.63 -1.64
CA LYS A 18 5.91 -21.02 -2.21
C LYS A 18 6.35 -19.87 -3.11
N GLN A 19 6.81 -18.81 -2.46
CA GLN A 19 7.54 -17.80 -3.19
C GLN A 19 8.81 -18.49 -3.62
N ASP A 20 9.00 -18.61 -4.93
CA ASP A 20 10.22 -19.12 -5.51
C ASP A 20 11.37 -18.25 -5.00
N LEU A 21 12.03 -18.72 -3.95
CA LEU A 21 13.28 -18.13 -3.48
C LEU A 21 14.44 -18.50 -4.41
N GLU A 22 14.16 -19.37 -5.41
CA GLU A 22 15.13 -19.76 -6.43
C GLU A 22 15.36 -18.58 -7.37
N HIS A 23 16.58 -18.13 -7.34
CA HIS A 23 17.07 -17.00 -8.13
C HIS A 23 17.30 -17.47 -9.56
N LYS A 24 16.53 -16.97 -10.52
CA LYS A 24 16.88 -17.07 -11.95
C LYS A 24 17.89 -16.01 -12.39
N GLU A 25 18.03 -14.98 -11.59
CA GLU A 25 18.96 -13.86 -11.79
C GLU A 25 19.64 -13.61 -10.44
N ASP A 26 20.86 -13.13 -10.44
CA ASP A 26 21.68 -12.88 -9.22
C ASP A 26 21.09 -11.74 -8.33
N LEU A 27 19.79 -11.56 -8.31
CA LEU A 27 19.09 -10.47 -7.64
C LEU A 27 17.88 -10.97 -6.84
N ILE A 28 17.66 -10.33 -5.69
CA ILE A 28 16.46 -10.50 -4.84
C ILE A 28 15.62 -9.23 -4.94
N ILE A 29 14.37 -9.36 -5.38
CA ILE A 29 13.42 -8.25 -5.45
C ILE A 29 12.49 -8.32 -4.24
N LEU A 30 12.61 -7.35 -3.34
CA LEU A 30 11.78 -7.23 -2.15
C LEU A 30 10.73 -6.14 -2.39
N THR A 31 9.45 -6.51 -2.31
CA THR A 31 8.32 -5.60 -2.49
C THR A 31 7.55 -5.45 -1.19
N LEU A 32 7.29 -4.22 -0.77
CA LEU A 32 6.48 -3.95 0.42
C LEU A 32 4.99 -4.11 0.08
N LEU A 33 4.32 -5.06 0.70
CA LEU A 33 2.88 -5.29 0.55
C LEU A 33 2.05 -4.39 1.48
N SER A 34 2.65 -3.93 2.57
CA SER A 34 2.08 -2.96 3.50
C SER A 34 3.12 -1.93 3.90
N ASP A 35 2.67 -0.85 4.54
CA ASP A 35 3.59 0.16 5.04
C ASP A 35 4.57 -0.43 6.04
N LEU A 36 5.78 0.08 6.07
CA LEU A 36 6.86 -0.44 6.89
C LEU A 36 7.40 0.65 7.81
N ILE A 37 7.28 0.44 9.11
CA ILE A 37 7.85 1.29 10.15
C ILE A 37 9.12 0.62 10.66
N LEU A 38 10.23 1.32 10.56
CA LEU A 38 11.54 0.82 10.98
C LEU A 38 12.07 1.61 12.16
N ARG A 39 12.85 0.93 12.99
CA ARG A 39 13.63 1.54 14.06
C ARG A 39 15.05 1.00 14.00
N ASN A 40 16.01 1.88 14.04
CA ASN A 40 17.42 1.51 14.05
C ASN A 40 17.88 1.01 15.43
N ASN A 41 19.11 0.54 15.52
CA ASN A 41 19.69 0.00 16.75
C ASN A 41 19.82 1.06 17.88
N ALA A 42 19.85 2.35 17.53
CA ALA A 42 19.84 3.45 18.49
C ALA A 42 18.41 3.79 18.99
N GLY A 43 17.39 3.10 18.50
CA GLY A 43 16.00 3.32 18.88
C GLY A 43 15.30 4.44 18.12
N HIS A 44 15.93 5.07 17.13
CA HIS A 44 15.31 6.10 16.31
C HIS A 44 14.52 5.51 15.13
N PHE A 45 13.44 6.18 14.76
CA PHE A 45 12.72 5.82 13.54
C PHE A 45 13.57 6.14 12.32
N THR A 46 13.64 5.20 11.39
CA THR A 46 14.40 5.32 10.15
C THR A 46 13.55 4.90 8.95
N THR A 47 13.91 5.35 7.77
CA THR A 47 13.39 4.87 6.48
C THR A 47 14.47 4.13 5.69
N ASP A 48 15.61 3.90 6.31
CA ASP A 48 16.71 3.14 5.73
C ASP A 48 16.49 1.64 5.99
N LEU A 49 16.08 0.93 4.96
CA LEU A 49 15.86 -0.51 5.03
C LEU A 49 17.18 -1.27 5.01
N ASP A 50 18.23 -0.71 4.39
CA ASP A 50 19.54 -1.34 4.28
C ASP A 50 20.20 -1.52 5.64
N GLU A 51 20.04 -0.54 6.53
CA GLU A 51 20.53 -0.63 7.91
C GLU A 51 19.94 -1.84 8.66
N ILE A 52 18.67 -2.16 8.39
CA ILE A 52 17.98 -3.26 9.07
C ILE A 52 18.32 -4.61 8.44
N ILE A 53 18.48 -4.65 7.13
CA ILE A 53 18.80 -5.87 6.38
C ILE A 53 20.29 -6.20 6.51
N GLY A 54 21.15 -5.18 6.67
CA GLY A 54 22.59 -5.33 6.70
C GLY A 54 23.22 -5.50 5.32
N CYS A 55 22.53 -5.10 4.27
CA CYS A 55 22.97 -5.17 2.89
C CYS A 55 22.48 -3.95 2.11
N THR A 56 23.34 -3.38 1.26
CA THR A 56 22.99 -2.23 0.42
C THR A 56 22.24 -2.70 -0.82
N HIS A 57 21.12 -2.05 -1.12
CA HIS A 57 20.36 -2.32 -2.33
C HIS A 57 21.09 -1.82 -3.59
N VAL A 58 20.88 -2.51 -4.71
CA VAL A 58 21.38 -2.10 -6.04
C VAL A 58 20.47 -1.02 -6.64
N ARG A 59 19.17 -1.16 -6.45
CA ARG A 59 18.13 -0.21 -6.90
C ARG A 59 17.00 -0.16 -5.90
N ALA A 60 16.37 1.01 -5.76
CA ALA A 60 15.16 1.17 -4.97
C ALA A 60 14.19 2.14 -5.64
N TRP A 61 12.90 1.82 -5.54
CA TRP A 61 11.79 2.71 -5.83
C TRP A 61 10.97 2.78 -4.55
N GLN A 62 11.12 3.87 -3.83
CA GLN A 62 10.51 4.01 -2.51
C GLN A 62 9.74 5.31 -2.39
N ALA A 63 8.70 5.29 -1.59
CA ALA A 63 7.99 6.47 -1.13
C ALA A 63 7.87 6.43 0.38
N VAL A 64 7.89 7.60 1.00
CA VAL A 64 7.77 7.75 2.46
C VAL A 64 6.46 8.44 2.76
N LYS A 65 5.79 7.99 3.82
CA LYS A 65 4.61 8.66 4.37
C LYS A 65 4.67 8.69 5.90
N VAL A 66 3.83 9.49 6.50
CA VAL A 66 3.67 9.50 7.95
C VAL A 66 2.62 8.47 8.34
N ALA A 67 3.00 7.50 9.16
CA ALA A 67 2.11 6.55 9.79
C ALA A 67 1.72 7.06 11.18
N GLY A 68 0.42 7.16 11.42
CA GLY A 68 -0.15 7.58 12.70
C GLY A 68 -1.28 6.63 13.09
N GLY A 69 -2.22 7.15 13.87
CA GLY A 69 -3.41 6.43 14.27
C GLY A 69 -4.02 7.04 15.53
N PHE A 70 -5.04 6.38 16.05
CA PHE A 70 -5.72 6.79 17.27
C PHE A 70 -6.04 5.56 18.13
N ASN A 71 -5.58 5.55 19.36
CA ASN A 71 -5.90 4.49 20.31
C ASN A 71 -7.22 4.82 21.01
N ARG A 72 -8.29 4.14 20.59
CA ARG A 72 -9.64 4.36 21.12
C ARG A 72 -9.77 4.01 22.59
N LYS A 73 -8.97 3.05 23.09
CA LYS A 73 -9.00 2.62 24.49
C LYS A 73 -8.42 3.68 25.42
N TRP A 74 -7.37 4.34 24.97
CA TRP A 74 -6.71 5.42 25.74
C TRP A 74 -7.24 6.81 25.40
N GLY A 75 -8.01 6.94 24.31
CA GLY A 75 -8.50 8.25 23.85
C GLY A 75 -7.38 9.16 23.35
N LEU A 76 -6.24 8.63 22.91
CA LEU A 76 -5.06 9.38 22.54
C LEU A 76 -4.60 9.05 21.11
N PRO A 77 -4.05 10.04 20.39
CA PRO A 77 -3.39 9.80 19.13
C PRO A 77 -2.14 8.94 19.34
N LEU A 78 -1.85 8.05 18.40
CA LEU A 78 -0.59 7.34 18.34
C LEU A 78 0.51 8.26 17.83
N VAL A 79 1.75 7.97 18.21
CA VAL A 79 2.91 8.70 17.73
C VAL A 79 2.94 8.64 16.21
N GLN A 80 3.11 9.79 15.58
CA GLN A 80 3.32 9.89 14.14
C GLN A 80 4.77 9.54 13.82
N THR A 81 4.96 8.56 12.93
CA THR A 81 6.27 8.04 12.57
C THR A 81 6.46 8.01 11.06
N PRO A 82 7.67 8.25 10.55
CA PRO A 82 7.96 8.00 9.15
C PRO A 82 7.81 6.50 8.86
N ALA A 83 7.25 6.18 7.71
CA ALA A 83 7.08 4.81 7.24
C ALA A 83 7.36 4.74 5.74
N LEU A 84 8.01 3.66 5.30
CA LEU A 84 8.08 3.33 3.90
C LEU A 84 6.70 2.89 3.42
N GLN A 85 6.26 3.45 2.31
CA GLN A 85 4.92 3.20 1.79
C GLN A 85 4.81 1.82 1.13
N ALA A 86 3.67 1.17 1.26
CA ALA A 86 3.32 -0.03 0.50
C ALA A 86 3.50 0.20 -1.00
N GLY A 87 4.00 -0.80 -1.71
CA GLY A 87 4.37 -0.72 -3.12
C GLY A 87 5.82 -0.27 -3.36
N SER A 88 6.58 0.11 -2.32
CA SER A 88 8.02 0.33 -2.45
C SER A 88 8.72 -0.98 -2.79
N VAL A 89 9.72 -0.90 -3.67
CA VAL A 89 10.49 -2.04 -4.18
C VAL A 89 11.97 -1.80 -3.97
N PHE A 90 12.65 -2.80 -3.46
CA PHE A 90 14.10 -2.80 -3.25
C PHE A 90 14.71 -4.00 -3.94
N VAL A 91 15.83 -3.81 -4.62
CA VAL A 91 16.56 -4.87 -5.34
C VAL A 91 17.91 -5.06 -4.67
N TYR A 92 18.12 -6.23 -4.12
CA TYR A 92 19.36 -6.63 -3.46
C TYR A 92 20.13 -7.64 -4.31
N PRO A 93 21.47 -7.73 -4.16
CA PRO A 93 22.25 -8.79 -4.79
C PRO A 93 21.90 -10.16 -4.19
N ALA A 94 21.95 -11.20 -5.02
CA ALA A 94 21.81 -12.58 -4.55
C ALA A 94 22.90 -12.87 -3.50
N GLY A 95 22.51 -13.43 -2.36
CA GLY A 95 23.43 -13.63 -1.24
C GLY A 95 23.60 -12.43 -0.32
N GLY A 96 23.07 -11.26 -0.66
CA GLY A 96 23.04 -10.09 0.24
C GLY A 96 22.10 -10.26 1.43
N ILE A 97 21.13 -11.15 1.33
CA ILE A 97 20.22 -11.50 2.42
C ILE A 97 20.27 -13.00 2.63
N ASP A 98 20.53 -13.42 3.85
CA ASP A 98 20.52 -14.84 4.22
C ASP A 98 19.11 -15.43 4.04
N GLY A 99 19.04 -16.64 3.45
CA GLY A 99 17.79 -17.31 3.15
C GLY A 99 16.93 -17.65 4.39
N VAL A 100 17.57 -17.87 5.54
CA VAL A 100 16.85 -18.09 6.81
C VAL A 100 16.19 -16.80 7.28
N THR A 101 16.92 -15.70 7.24
CA THR A 101 16.44 -14.36 7.57
C THR A 101 15.31 -13.93 6.63
N LEU A 102 15.45 -14.21 5.34
CA LEU A 102 14.43 -13.90 4.35
C LEU A 102 13.12 -14.65 4.60
N ARG A 103 13.20 -15.95 4.91
CA ARG A 103 12.02 -16.75 5.30
C ARG A 103 11.36 -16.24 6.58
N LYS A 104 12.15 -15.82 7.56
CA LYS A 104 11.65 -15.20 8.78
C LYS A 104 10.88 -13.91 8.46
N TYR A 105 11.44 -13.04 7.63
CA TYR A 105 10.77 -11.81 7.22
C TYR A 105 9.49 -12.05 6.44
N LEU A 106 9.44 -13.08 5.59
CA LEU A 106 8.22 -13.48 4.89
C LEU A 106 7.13 -13.97 5.84
N ALA A 107 7.51 -14.74 6.86
CA ALA A 107 6.56 -15.31 7.82
C ALA A 107 6.06 -14.27 8.83
N GLU A 108 6.96 -13.48 9.40
CA GLU A 108 6.68 -12.59 10.52
C GLU A 108 6.47 -11.12 10.11
N GLY A 109 6.97 -10.71 8.94
CA GLY A 109 7.11 -9.31 8.53
C GLY A 109 8.37 -8.66 9.09
N ILE A 110 8.64 -7.43 8.65
CA ILE A 110 9.78 -6.61 9.06
C ILE A 110 9.29 -5.42 9.89
N GLY A 111 10.10 -4.94 10.82
CA GLY A 111 9.89 -3.70 11.55
C GLY A 111 8.86 -3.79 12.67
N GLU A 112 8.25 -2.63 12.97
CA GLU A 112 7.34 -2.45 14.10
C GLU A 112 5.86 -2.58 13.70
N ARG A 113 4.98 -2.70 14.68
CA ARG A 113 3.51 -2.77 14.55
C ARG A 113 3.03 -3.89 13.62
N ARG A 114 3.78 -5.00 13.53
CA ARG A 114 3.46 -6.15 12.67
C ARG A 114 2.09 -6.77 12.94
N VAL A 115 1.65 -6.75 14.21
CA VAL A 115 0.31 -7.23 14.61
C VAL A 115 -0.83 -6.38 14.05
N GLU A 116 -0.53 -5.14 13.66
CA GLU A 116 -1.47 -4.22 13.01
C GLU A 116 -1.42 -4.34 11.48
N GLY A 117 -0.58 -5.25 10.95
CA GLY A 117 -0.44 -5.49 9.52
C GLY A 117 0.68 -4.73 8.82
N PHE A 118 1.50 -3.97 9.57
CA PHE A 118 2.68 -3.30 9.02
C PHE A 118 3.78 -4.31 8.68
N GLY A 119 4.66 -3.94 7.75
CA GLY A 119 5.89 -4.65 7.44
C GLY A 119 5.71 -5.96 6.67
N ARG A 120 4.61 -6.17 5.99
CA ARG A 120 4.42 -7.32 5.11
C ARG A 120 5.20 -7.14 3.81
N ILE A 121 5.92 -8.17 3.43
CA ILE A 121 6.76 -8.18 2.24
C ILE A 121 6.43 -9.34 1.31
N ALA A 122 6.80 -9.19 0.06
CA ALA A 122 6.89 -10.28 -0.91
C ALA A 122 8.27 -10.28 -1.56
N VAL A 123 8.75 -11.46 -1.89
CA VAL A 123 10.05 -11.65 -2.56
C VAL A 123 9.78 -12.16 -3.97
N ASN A 124 10.47 -11.57 -4.95
CA ASN A 124 10.36 -11.94 -6.36
C ASN A 124 8.92 -11.97 -6.90
N LEU A 125 8.06 -11.08 -6.36
CA LEU A 125 6.67 -10.94 -6.80
C LEU A 125 6.58 -10.51 -8.26
N HIS A 126 7.47 -9.63 -8.69
CA HIS A 126 7.55 -9.10 -10.04
C HIS A 126 8.85 -9.55 -10.69
N ARG A 127 8.73 -10.30 -11.79
CA ARG A 127 9.86 -10.85 -12.54
C ARG A 127 10.19 -10.06 -13.82
N TRP A 128 9.56 -8.90 -14.00
CA TRP A 128 9.61 -8.16 -15.25
C TRP A 128 10.34 -6.83 -15.08
N ASP A 129 11.39 -6.63 -15.85
CA ASP A 129 12.10 -5.36 -15.93
C ASP A 129 11.28 -4.26 -16.62
N THR A 130 10.25 -4.64 -17.35
CA THR A 130 9.41 -3.73 -18.11
C THR A 130 7.96 -3.81 -17.68
N LEU A 131 7.38 -2.67 -17.32
CA LEU A 131 5.95 -2.55 -17.09
C LEU A 131 5.22 -2.75 -18.43
N ARG A 132 4.48 -3.86 -18.56
CA ARG A 132 3.56 -4.02 -19.69
C ARG A 132 2.29 -3.22 -19.38
N LYS A 133 1.94 -2.31 -20.27
CA LYS A 133 0.63 -1.66 -20.21
C LYS A 133 -0.44 -2.72 -20.44
N ILE A 134 -1.13 -3.10 -19.36
CA ILE A 134 -2.30 -3.97 -19.47
C ILE A 134 -3.37 -3.11 -20.16
N ARG A 135 -3.71 -3.46 -21.40
CA ARG A 135 -4.96 -2.95 -21.98
C ARG A 135 -6.07 -3.71 -21.26
N PHE A 136 -6.77 -3.03 -20.37
CA PHE A 136 -8.05 -3.54 -19.94
C PHE A 136 -8.94 -3.53 -21.18
N GLU A 137 -9.31 -4.70 -21.68
CA GLU A 137 -10.48 -4.79 -22.56
C GLU A 137 -11.62 -4.19 -21.76
N GLU A 138 -12.27 -3.17 -22.31
CA GLU A 138 -13.47 -2.64 -21.70
C GLU A 138 -14.40 -3.84 -21.46
N ALA A 139 -14.54 -4.19 -20.17
CA ALA A 139 -15.45 -5.25 -19.80
C ALA A 139 -16.81 -4.84 -20.39
N SER A 140 -17.26 -5.59 -21.39
CA SER A 140 -18.58 -5.36 -21.95
C SER A 140 -19.55 -5.45 -20.78
N LEU A 141 -20.09 -4.30 -20.41
CA LEU A 141 -21.09 -4.24 -19.34
C LEU A 141 -22.15 -5.28 -19.65
N PRO A 142 -22.53 -6.13 -18.69
CA PRO A 142 -23.55 -7.15 -18.92
C PRO A 142 -24.80 -6.43 -19.46
N ARG A 143 -25.24 -6.83 -20.66
CA ARG A 143 -26.38 -6.22 -21.37
C ARG A 143 -27.72 -6.30 -20.61
N SER A 144 -27.78 -7.02 -19.50
CA SER A 144 -28.95 -7.06 -18.63
C SER A 144 -28.67 -6.28 -17.35
N ILE A 145 -28.89 -4.99 -17.39
CA ILE A 145 -29.05 -4.20 -16.17
C ILE A 145 -30.40 -4.64 -15.59
N LYS A 146 -30.39 -5.41 -14.49
CA LYS A 146 -31.57 -5.60 -13.67
C LYS A 146 -32.09 -4.21 -13.31
N LEU A 147 -33.30 -3.87 -13.75
CA LEU A 147 -33.92 -2.63 -13.33
C LEU A 147 -33.96 -2.60 -11.81
N LEU A 148 -33.36 -1.57 -11.26
CA LEU A 148 -33.38 -1.33 -9.82
C LEU A 148 -34.82 -1.07 -9.39
N SER A 149 -35.20 -1.45 -8.18
CA SER A 149 -36.45 -1.01 -7.59
C SER A 149 -36.48 0.54 -7.56
N GLU A 150 -37.68 1.13 -7.59
CA GLU A 150 -37.81 2.61 -7.57
C GLU A 150 -37.05 3.27 -6.41
N GLU A 151 -37.06 2.64 -5.23
CA GLU A 151 -36.31 3.13 -4.07
C GLU A 151 -34.82 3.06 -4.27
N SER A 152 -34.32 1.97 -4.86
CA SER A 152 -32.89 1.79 -5.17
C SER A 152 -32.46 2.79 -6.24
N ASP A 153 -33.28 3.08 -7.23
CA ASP A 153 -33.00 4.08 -8.27
C ASP A 153 -32.93 5.50 -7.67
N ARG A 154 -33.85 5.84 -6.77
CA ARG A 154 -33.81 7.12 -6.03
C ARG A 154 -32.55 7.27 -5.20
N LEU A 155 -32.11 6.22 -4.50
CA LEU A 155 -30.87 6.21 -3.73
C LEU A 155 -29.66 6.35 -4.64
N ALA A 156 -29.62 5.64 -5.75
CA ALA A 156 -28.53 5.71 -6.73
C ALA A 156 -28.40 7.12 -7.33
N ARG A 157 -29.54 7.74 -7.71
CA ARG A 157 -29.55 9.13 -8.20
C ARG A 157 -29.08 10.13 -7.15
N ARG A 158 -29.46 9.98 -5.88
CA ARG A 158 -28.98 10.83 -4.78
C ARG A 158 -27.49 10.67 -4.55
N ALA A 159 -26.97 9.43 -4.59
CA ALA A 159 -25.54 9.16 -4.45
C ALA A 159 -24.74 9.75 -5.62
N ALA A 160 -25.23 9.60 -6.85
CA ALA A 160 -24.62 10.18 -8.05
C ALA A 160 -24.61 11.72 -8.00
N ALA A 161 -25.70 12.34 -7.57
CA ALA A 161 -25.80 13.80 -7.42
C ALA A 161 -24.81 14.32 -6.36
N ARG A 162 -24.69 13.64 -5.21
CA ARG A 162 -23.67 13.99 -4.19
C ARG A 162 -22.25 13.87 -4.72
N ARG A 163 -21.96 12.78 -5.43
CA ARG A 163 -20.63 12.58 -6.02
C ARG A 163 -20.29 13.67 -7.03
N LEU A 164 -21.24 14.00 -7.90
CA LEU A 164 -21.07 15.08 -8.87
C LEU A 164 -20.85 16.42 -8.19
N LYS A 165 -21.65 16.75 -7.18
CA LYS A 165 -21.47 17.98 -6.38
C LYS A 165 -20.07 18.05 -5.79
N ASN A 166 -19.62 16.99 -5.10
CA ASN A 166 -18.28 16.96 -4.49
C ASN A 166 -17.17 17.15 -5.53
N MET A 167 -17.32 16.54 -6.72
CA MET A 167 -16.36 16.71 -7.80
C MET A 167 -16.34 18.15 -8.34
N LEU A 168 -17.50 18.79 -8.46
CA LEU A 168 -17.60 20.19 -8.87
C LEU A 168 -17.01 21.12 -7.83
N ASP A 169 -17.32 20.93 -6.56
CA ASP A 169 -16.78 21.72 -5.46
C ASP A 169 -15.25 21.62 -5.41
N GLN A 170 -14.70 20.40 -5.58
CA GLN A 170 -13.26 20.18 -5.66
C GLN A 170 -12.61 20.91 -6.86
N LYS A 171 -13.22 20.80 -8.04
CA LYS A 171 -12.73 21.48 -9.24
C LYS A 171 -12.78 23.00 -9.11
N LEU A 172 -13.81 23.51 -8.47
CA LEU A 172 -13.97 24.93 -8.22
C LEU A 172 -12.90 25.43 -7.22
N LEU A 173 -12.66 24.67 -6.16
CA LEU A 173 -11.58 24.95 -5.21
C LEU A 173 -10.20 24.96 -5.88
N GLU A 174 -9.90 23.95 -6.71
CA GLU A 174 -8.67 23.87 -7.49
C GLU A 174 -8.52 25.10 -8.40
N ALA A 175 -9.60 25.52 -9.07
CA ALA A 175 -9.59 26.70 -9.94
C ALA A 175 -9.35 27.99 -9.15
N VAL A 176 -9.99 28.16 -8.00
CA VAL A 176 -9.80 29.32 -7.11
C VAL A 176 -8.37 29.39 -6.61
N VAL A 177 -7.80 28.26 -6.16
CA VAL A 177 -6.40 28.22 -5.71
C VAL A 177 -5.44 28.57 -6.84
N ARG A 178 -5.67 28.06 -8.06
CA ARG A 178 -4.84 28.41 -9.23
C ARG A 178 -4.91 29.89 -9.58
N LEU A 179 -6.10 30.49 -9.46
CA LEU A 179 -6.28 31.93 -9.71
C LEU A 179 -5.62 32.78 -8.62
N SER A 180 -5.77 32.40 -7.34
CA SER A 180 -5.15 33.14 -6.22
C SER A 180 -3.61 33.13 -6.31
N ILE A 181 -3.00 32.00 -6.74
CA ILE A 181 -1.54 31.93 -6.97
C ILE A 181 -1.11 32.86 -8.11
N LYS A 182 -1.94 33.00 -9.18
CA LYS A 182 -1.63 33.90 -10.30
C LYS A 182 -1.79 35.39 -9.97
N ILE A 183 -2.60 35.72 -8.97
CA ILE A 183 -2.89 37.10 -8.57
C ILE A 183 -1.99 37.54 -7.40
N ALA A 184 -1.30 36.61 -6.73
CA ALA A 184 -0.32 36.96 -5.72
C ALA A 184 0.79 37.82 -6.37
N PRO A 185 1.01 39.08 -5.95
CA PRO A 185 2.04 39.91 -6.55
C PRO A 185 3.40 39.29 -6.26
N GLU A 186 4.25 39.27 -7.30
CA GLU A 186 5.69 39.10 -7.16
C GLU A 186 6.24 40.32 -6.39
N ASN A 187 6.16 40.28 -5.09
CA ASN A 187 6.74 41.28 -4.21
C ASN A 187 7.53 40.58 -3.12
N ALA A 188 8.79 40.39 -3.34
CA ALA A 188 9.90 40.72 -2.44
C ALA A 188 11.23 40.48 -3.18
#